data_fe3ea78ea2fb011d3a40b210bec2a14a
#
_entry.id   fe3ea78ea2fb011d3a40b210bec2a14a
#
_cell.length_a   1.000
_cell.length_b   1.000
_cell.length_c   1.000
_cell.angle_alpha   90.00
_cell.angle_beta   90.00
_cell.angle_gamma   90.00
#
_symmetry.space_group_name_H-M   'P 1'
#
loop_
_entity.id
_entity.type
_entity.pdbx_description
1 polymer ?
#
loop_
_entity_poly.entity_id
_entity_poly.type
_entity_poly.pdbx_seq_one_letter_code
_entity_poly.pdbx_strand_id
1 'polypeptide(L)'
;MIKNVGNVQSVRLFVKPILCKAGQQLREQIDDSYPERDRTSDGWIGDARHSSRTSDHNPDAEGIVRAIDIDRDLSGKAKPDLMPDLADQIRLCAKSKKDGGRIAYLIFDGRIASSKKNWAWRSYDGLNRHNKHCHISFTKKGDHDGSFFNIPMIGGSV
;
A
#
# COMPACT_ATOMS: atom_id res chain seq x y z
N MET A 1 14.92 56.71 1.60
CA MET A 1 14.09 55.70 2.28
C MET A 1 14.22 54.36 1.52
N ILE A 2 15.04 53.47 2.02
CA ILE A 2 15.23 52.13 1.43
C ILE A 2 14.25 51.23 2.16
N LYS A 3 13.21 50.79 1.45
CA LYS A 3 12.30 49.75 1.96
C LYS A 3 12.99 48.41 1.87
N ASN A 4 13.45 47.90 3.01
CA ASN A 4 13.88 46.54 3.16
C ASN A 4 12.67 45.62 2.92
N VAL A 5 12.55 45.03 1.73
CA VAL A 5 11.62 43.96 1.49
C VAL A 5 12.27 42.70 2.08
N GLY A 6 11.89 42.40 3.31
CA GLY A 6 12.33 41.18 3.98
C GLY A 6 12.00 39.95 3.10
N ASN A 7 13.05 39.23 2.77
CA ASN A 7 12.95 37.96 2.10
C ASN A 7 12.22 36.97 3.04
N VAL A 8 10.93 36.82 2.88
CA VAL A 8 10.17 35.78 3.58
C VAL A 8 10.58 34.44 2.92
N GLN A 9 11.65 33.86 3.43
CA GLN A 9 11.91 32.45 3.16
C GLN A 9 10.69 31.69 3.68
N SER A 10 9.93 31.11 2.75
CA SER A 10 8.89 30.16 3.11
C SER A 10 9.55 28.99 3.83
N VAL A 11 9.39 28.93 5.14
CA VAL A 11 9.77 27.76 5.94
C VAL A 11 8.85 26.63 5.47
N ARG A 12 9.36 25.73 4.63
CA ARG A 12 8.69 24.47 4.36
C ARG A 12 8.64 23.72 5.69
N LEU A 13 7.47 23.70 6.30
CA LEU A 13 7.20 22.83 7.43
C LEU A 13 7.42 21.39 6.95
N PHE A 14 8.43 20.73 7.50
CA PHE A 14 8.72 19.33 7.24
C PHE A 14 7.65 18.49 7.93
N VAL A 15 6.64 18.03 7.17
CA VAL A 15 5.65 17.11 7.71
C VAL A 15 6.26 15.71 7.64
N LYS A 16 6.40 15.06 8.81
CA LYS A 16 6.90 13.69 8.90
C LYS A 16 5.93 12.75 8.18
N PRO A 17 6.40 11.92 7.23
CA PRO A 17 5.53 10.96 6.56
C PRO A 17 4.88 9.98 7.53
N ILE A 18 3.61 9.66 7.27
CA ILE A 18 2.85 8.67 8.03
C ILE A 18 2.07 7.78 7.06
N LEU A 19 2.11 6.47 7.30
CA LEU A 19 1.28 5.53 6.55
C LEU A 19 -0.18 5.70 6.95
N CYS A 20 -1.10 5.71 5.98
CA CYS A 20 -2.54 5.76 6.22
C CYS A 20 -2.97 4.64 7.18
N LYS A 21 -4.04 4.87 7.95
CA LYS A 21 -4.50 3.91 8.97
C LYS A 21 -4.88 2.56 8.36
N ALA A 22 -5.51 2.54 7.19
CA ALA A 22 -5.83 1.30 6.48
C ALA A 22 -4.57 0.49 6.14
N GLY A 23 -3.50 1.15 5.68
CA GLY A 23 -2.22 0.50 5.40
C GLY A 23 -1.56 -0.08 6.64
N GLN A 24 -1.59 0.67 7.74
CA GLN A 24 -1.10 0.18 9.04
C GLN A 24 -1.87 -1.06 9.48
N GLN A 25 -3.20 -1.03 9.40
CA GLN A 25 -4.06 -2.14 9.82
C GLN A 25 -3.85 -3.40 8.97
N LEU A 26 -3.81 -3.23 7.65
CA LEU A 26 -3.61 -4.38 6.75
C LEU A 26 -2.24 -5.05 7.01
N ARG A 27 -1.19 -4.25 7.15
CA ARG A 27 0.14 -4.75 7.46
C ARG A 27 0.19 -5.48 8.81
N GLU A 28 -0.46 -4.92 9.84
CA GLU A 28 -0.52 -5.53 11.17
C GLU A 28 -1.20 -6.91 11.11
N GLN A 29 -2.34 -7.04 10.41
CA GLN A 29 -3.03 -8.32 10.26
C GLN A 29 -2.16 -9.36 9.53
N ILE A 30 -1.39 -8.92 8.51
CA ILE A 30 -0.46 -9.80 7.82
C ILE A 30 0.67 -10.24 8.75
N ASP A 31 1.25 -9.32 9.51
CA ASP A 31 2.33 -9.62 10.46
C ASP A 31 1.85 -10.56 11.58
N ASP A 32 0.66 -10.36 12.09
CA ASP A 32 0.09 -11.22 13.13
C ASP A 32 -0.20 -12.64 12.64
N SER A 33 -0.64 -12.77 11.39
CA SER A 33 -0.95 -14.08 10.78
C SER A 33 0.28 -14.81 10.28
N TYR A 34 1.32 -14.07 9.90
CA TYR A 34 2.58 -14.60 9.35
C TYR A 34 3.80 -13.99 10.06
N PRO A 35 3.98 -14.29 11.36
CA PRO A 35 5.04 -13.65 12.14
C PRO A 35 6.45 -13.98 11.67
N GLU A 36 6.63 -15.12 10.98
CA GLU A 36 7.94 -15.59 10.47
C GLU A 36 8.20 -15.16 9.02
N ARG A 37 7.31 -14.35 8.42
CA ARG A 37 7.44 -13.94 7.02
C ARG A 37 8.74 -13.16 6.75
N ASP A 38 9.26 -13.23 5.54
CA ASP A 38 10.32 -12.35 5.06
C ASP A 38 9.78 -10.92 4.92
N ARG A 39 10.62 -9.94 5.21
CA ARG A 39 10.31 -8.51 5.10
C ARG A 39 11.32 -7.77 4.22
N THR A 40 12.21 -8.48 3.55
CA THR A 40 13.30 -7.88 2.77
C THR A 40 12.77 -6.94 1.68
N SER A 41 11.67 -7.30 1.03
CA SER A 41 11.05 -6.50 -0.03
C SER A 41 9.91 -5.61 0.47
N ASP A 42 9.69 -5.50 1.77
CA ASP A 42 8.68 -4.61 2.34
C ASP A 42 9.04 -3.14 2.11
N GLY A 43 8.03 -2.30 1.96
CA GLY A 43 8.20 -0.87 1.86
C GLY A 43 6.89 -0.12 2.00
N TRP A 44 6.97 1.18 2.27
CA TRP A 44 5.82 2.07 2.27
C TRP A 44 6.18 3.50 1.86
N ILE A 45 7.37 3.97 2.15
CA ILE A 45 7.86 5.29 1.71
C ILE A 45 8.63 5.11 0.40
N GLY A 46 8.36 5.99 -0.59
CA GLY A 46 9.12 6.05 -1.82
C GLY A 46 10.57 6.50 -1.58
N ASP A 47 11.49 5.83 -2.24
CA ASP A 47 12.89 6.24 -2.26
C ASP A 47 13.12 7.44 -3.21
N ALA A 48 14.37 7.87 -3.38
CA ALA A 48 14.72 9.00 -4.24
C ALA A 48 14.28 8.80 -5.71
N ARG A 49 14.13 7.54 -6.16
CA ARG A 49 13.65 7.21 -7.53
C ARG A 49 12.16 7.44 -7.67
N HIS A 50 11.38 7.30 -6.59
CA HIS A 50 9.94 7.55 -6.58
C HIS A 50 9.61 9.03 -6.38
N SER A 51 10.47 9.81 -5.72
CA SER A 51 10.21 11.22 -5.38
C SER A 51 10.01 12.12 -6.60
N SER A 52 10.56 11.74 -7.78
CA SER A 52 10.43 12.46 -9.04
C SER A 52 9.27 11.96 -9.92
N ARG A 53 8.51 10.94 -9.47
CA ARG A 53 7.39 10.35 -10.20
C ARG A 53 6.12 10.40 -9.38
N THR A 54 4.97 10.34 -10.06
CA THR A 54 3.69 10.08 -9.40
C THR A 54 3.70 8.66 -8.84
N SER A 55 3.64 8.52 -7.52
CA SER A 55 3.60 7.23 -6.83
C SER A 55 2.83 7.37 -5.52
N ASP A 56 2.03 6.35 -5.19
CA ASP A 56 1.31 6.31 -3.92
C ASP A 56 2.21 6.07 -2.70
N HIS A 57 3.47 5.69 -2.93
CA HIS A 57 4.50 5.66 -1.88
C HIS A 57 5.00 7.06 -1.51
N ASN A 58 4.67 8.08 -2.29
CA ASN A 58 5.03 9.46 -1.97
C ASN A 58 3.99 10.06 -1.02
N PRO A 59 4.41 10.74 0.06
CA PRO A 59 3.47 11.43 0.93
C PRO A 59 2.76 12.56 0.18
N ASP A 60 1.50 12.78 0.52
CA ASP A 60 0.76 13.95 0.06
C ASP A 60 1.16 15.22 0.84
N ALA A 61 0.44 16.32 0.62
CA ALA A 61 0.73 17.59 1.27
C ALA A 61 0.63 17.54 2.81
N GLU A 62 -0.13 16.58 3.35
CA GLU A 62 -0.30 16.34 4.78
C GLU A 62 0.68 15.28 5.32
N GLY A 63 1.52 14.71 4.48
CA GLY A 63 2.48 13.67 4.83
C GLY A 63 1.90 12.25 4.79
N ILE A 64 0.69 12.05 4.29
CA ILE A 64 0.05 10.72 4.27
C ILE A 64 0.52 9.92 3.06
N VAL A 65 0.97 8.69 3.32
CA VAL A 65 1.36 7.69 2.33
C VAL A 65 0.24 6.65 2.23
N ARG A 66 -0.19 6.33 1.01
CA ARG A 66 -1.32 5.43 0.74
C ARG A 66 -0.90 4.19 -0.04
N ALA A 67 0.24 3.63 0.30
CA ALA A 67 0.71 2.39 -0.31
C ALA A 67 1.60 1.59 0.63
N ILE A 68 1.52 0.27 0.50
CA ILE A 68 2.45 -0.66 1.14
C ILE A 68 2.91 -1.68 0.11
N ASP A 69 4.15 -2.12 0.25
CA ASP A 69 4.68 -3.32 -0.39
C ASP A 69 4.88 -4.38 0.69
N ILE A 70 4.37 -5.57 0.45
CA ILE A 70 4.51 -6.73 1.35
C ILE A 70 5.30 -7.80 0.64
N ASP A 71 6.40 -8.23 1.24
CA ASP A 71 7.25 -9.30 0.71
C ASP A 71 6.41 -10.54 0.36
N ARG A 72 6.74 -11.14 -0.78
CA ARG A 72 6.03 -12.34 -1.29
C ARG A 72 6.12 -13.52 -0.35
N ASP A 73 7.23 -13.66 0.39
CA ASP A 73 7.48 -14.84 1.21
C ASP A 73 6.80 -14.74 2.57
N LEU A 74 5.54 -15.14 2.62
CA LEU A 74 4.76 -15.15 3.86
C LEU A 74 5.19 -16.25 4.83
N SER A 75 5.81 -17.33 4.34
CA SER A 75 6.25 -18.44 5.20
C SER A 75 7.60 -18.19 5.87
N GLY A 76 8.41 -17.28 5.31
CA GLY A 76 9.80 -17.08 5.72
C GLY A 76 10.76 -18.18 5.25
N LYS A 77 10.25 -19.14 4.45
CA LYS A 77 10.98 -20.31 3.96
C LYS A 77 10.91 -20.46 2.44
N ALA A 78 10.45 -19.44 1.75
CA ALA A 78 10.14 -19.39 0.31
C ALA A 78 9.00 -20.32 -0.12
N LYS A 79 8.65 -21.31 0.65
CA LYS A 79 7.55 -22.26 0.38
C LYS A 79 6.79 -22.61 1.65
N PRO A 80 5.46 -22.82 1.56
CA PRO A 80 4.62 -22.63 0.35
C PRO A 80 4.55 -21.16 -0.08
N ASP A 81 4.33 -20.93 -1.39
CA ASP A 81 4.12 -19.58 -1.96
C ASP A 81 2.66 -19.16 -1.77
N LEU A 82 2.38 -18.44 -0.69
CA LEU A 82 1.01 -18.08 -0.26
C LEU A 82 0.54 -16.72 -0.76
N MET A 83 1.45 -15.87 -1.26
CA MET A 83 1.07 -14.52 -1.68
C MET A 83 0.06 -14.48 -2.83
N PRO A 84 0.10 -15.37 -3.84
CA PRO A 84 -0.94 -15.37 -4.86
C PRO A 84 -2.36 -15.50 -4.28
N ASP A 85 -2.55 -16.36 -3.30
CA ASP A 85 -3.85 -16.56 -2.64
C ASP A 85 -4.22 -15.35 -1.77
N LEU A 86 -3.27 -14.78 -1.02
CA LEU A 86 -3.53 -13.58 -0.22
C LEU A 86 -3.88 -12.38 -1.11
N ALA A 87 -3.13 -12.16 -2.19
CA ALA A 87 -3.41 -11.09 -3.14
C ALA A 87 -4.82 -11.22 -3.72
N ASP A 88 -5.23 -12.45 -4.07
CA ASP A 88 -6.57 -12.70 -4.58
C ASP A 88 -7.66 -12.47 -3.52
N GLN A 89 -7.42 -12.83 -2.27
CA GLN A 89 -8.36 -12.55 -1.18
C GLN A 89 -8.48 -11.05 -0.88
N ILE A 90 -7.39 -10.30 -0.95
CA ILE A 90 -7.44 -8.83 -0.82
C ILE A 90 -8.28 -8.24 -1.95
N ARG A 91 -8.06 -8.67 -3.18
CA ARG A 91 -8.84 -8.28 -4.34
C ARG A 91 -10.34 -8.55 -4.16
N LEU A 92 -10.70 -9.74 -3.73
CA LEU A 92 -12.09 -10.15 -3.51
C LEU A 92 -12.74 -9.37 -2.36
N CYS A 93 -12.00 -9.05 -1.31
CA CYS A 93 -12.46 -8.17 -0.23
C CYS A 93 -12.85 -6.79 -0.78
N ALA A 94 -12.00 -6.21 -1.61
CA ALA A 94 -12.28 -4.93 -2.26
C ALA A 94 -13.45 -5.02 -3.24
N LYS A 95 -13.51 -6.07 -4.05
CA LYS A 95 -14.61 -6.28 -5.01
C LYS A 95 -15.97 -6.37 -4.34
N SER A 96 -16.05 -7.05 -3.20
CA SER A 96 -17.28 -7.19 -2.41
C SER A 96 -17.56 -6.00 -1.50
N LYS A 97 -16.70 -4.97 -1.53
CA LYS A 97 -16.78 -3.76 -0.69
C LYS A 97 -16.68 -4.01 0.82
N LYS A 98 -16.19 -5.18 1.22
CA LYS A 98 -15.93 -5.50 2.63
C LYS A 98 -14.78 -4.69 3.22
N ASP A 99 -13.94 -4.08 2.37
CA ASP A 99 -12.89 -3.15 2.78
C ASP A 99 -13.40 -1.74 3.11
N GLY A 100 -14.70 -1.47 2.95
CA GLY A 100 -15.26 -0.13 3.12
C GLY A 100 -14.81 0.87 2.05
N GLY A 101 -14.32 0.40 0.90
CA GLY A 101 -13.82 1.25 -0.17
C GLY A 101 -12.43 1.82 0.11
N ARG A 102 -11.67 1.23 1.03
CA ARG A 102 -10.34 1.71 1.43
C ARG A 102 -9.20 1.26 0.52
N ILE A 103 -9.38 0.19 -0.25
CA ILE A 103 -8.38 -0.32 -1.20
C ILE A 103 -8.62 0.30 -2.57
N ALA A 104 -7.59 0.90 -3.17
CA ALA A 104 -7.64 1.52 -4.49
C ALA A 104 -7.31 0.53 -5.61
N TYR A 105 -6.21 -0.16 -5.48
CA TYR A 105 -5.75 -1.20 -6.41
C TYR A 105 -4.64 -2.03 -5.78
N LEU A 106 -4.32 -3.16 -6.41
CA LEU A 106 -3.13 -3.94 -6.07
C LEU A 106 -2.44 -4.43 -7.34
N ILE A 107 -1.12 -4.60 -7.22
CA ILE A 107 -0.26 -5.09 -8.30
C ILE A 107 0.56 -6.26 -7.76
N PHE A 108 0.51 -7.38 -8.47
CA PHE A 108 1.28 -8.57 -8.13
C PHE A 108 1.49 -9.46 -9.36
N ASP A 109 2.69 -10.02 -9.51
CA ASP A 109 3.05 -10.94 -10.59
C ASP A 109 2.67 -10.43 -12.00
N GLY A 110 2.94 -9.16 -12.28
CA GLY A 110 2.71 -8.55 -13.58
C GLY A 110 1.24 -8.31 -13.90
N ARG A 111 0.36 -8.30 -12.88
CA ARG A 111 -1.08 -8.03 -13.02
C ARG A 111 -1.52 -6.95 -12.04
N ILE A 112 -2.53 -6.22 -12.43
CA ILE A 112 -3.19 -5.20 -11.62
C ILE A 112 -4.68 -5.50 -11.51
N ALA A 113 -5.27 -5.24 -10.34
CA ALA A 113 -6.72 -5.26 -10.13
C ALA A 113 -7.15 -3.95 -9.48
N SER A 114 -8.24 -3.36 -9.98
CA SER A 114 -8.79 -2.11 -9.46
C SER A 114 -10.30 -2.01 -9.73
N SER A 115 -10.95 -1.07 -9.06
CA SER A 115 -12.39 -0.80 -9.28
C SER A 115 -12.72 -0.38 -10.73
N LYS A 116 -11.77 0.21 -11.44
CA LYS A 116 -11.95 0.66 -12.85
C LYS A 116 -12.32 -0.47 -13.80
N LYS A 117 -11.92 -1.70 -13.50
CA LYS A 117 -12.20 -2.91 -14.30
C LYS A 117 -12.88 -3.97 -13.45
N ASN A 118 -13.74 -3.54 -12.54
CA ASN A 118 -14.52 -4.42 -11.68
C ASN A 118 -13.67 -5.47 -10.95
N TRP A 119 -12.46 -5.05 -10.55
CA TRP A 119 -11.50 -5.90 -9.81
C TRP A 119 -11.02 -7.15 -10.56
N ALA A 120 -11.23 -7.22 -11.88
CA ALA A 120 -10.64 -8.28 -12.68
C ALA A 120 -9.11 -8.09 -12.76
N TRP A 121 -8.38 -9.20 -12.64
CA TRP A 121 -6.95 -9.19 -12.93
C TRP A 121 -6.71 -8.88 -14.40
N ARG A 122 -5.82 -7.94 -14.68
CA ARG A 122 -5.39 -7.58 -16.03
C ARG A 122 -3.90 -7.37 -16.07
N SER A 123 -3.29 -7.43 -17.26
CA SER A 123 -1.86 -7.17 -17.43
C SER A 123 -1.49 -5.80 -16.90
N TYR A 124 -0.37 -5.75 -16.18
CA TYR A 124 0.24 -4.51 -15.70
C TYR A 124 1.42 -4.16 -16.58
N ASP A 125 1.39 -2.98 -17.22
CA ASP A 125 2.38 -2.55 -18.20
C ASP A 125 3.52 -1.71 -17.62
N GLY A 126 3.57 -1.54 -16.30
CA GLY A 126 4.65 -0.84 -15.61
C GLY A 126 5.98 -1.61 -15.65
N LEU A 127 7.08 -0.89 -15.44
CA LEU A 127 8.44 -1.47 -15.50
C LEU A 127 8.69 -2.50 -14.39
N ASN A 128 8.18 -2.25 -13.19
CA ASN A 128 8.31 -3.18 -12.07
C ASN A 128 7.09 -4.13 -12.06
N ARG A 129 7.33 -5.40 -12.31
CA ARG A 129 6.28 -6.42 -12.35
C ARG A 129 5.74 -6.82 -10.97
N HIS A 130 6.39 -6.40 -9.89
CA HIS A 130 6.01 -6.75 -8.52
C HIS A 130 6.01 -8.27 -8.28
N ASN A 131 7.10 -8.96 -8.69
CA ASN A 131 7.24 -10.40 -8.49
C ASN A 131 7.74 -10.76 -7.08
N LYS A 132 8.43 -9.82 -6.42
CA LYS A 132 9.05 -10.04 -5.10
C LYS A 132 8.19 -9.54 -3.96
N HIS A 133 7.20 -8.72 -4.24
CA HIS A 133 6.26 -8.18 -3.25
C HIS A 133 4.91 -7.89 -3.90
N CYS A 134 3.88 -7.88 -3.09
CA CYS A 134 2.56 -7.38 -3.48
C CYS A 134 2.46 -5.90 -3.12
N HIS A 135 2.13 -5.07 -4.11
CA HIS A 135 1.85 -3.65 -3.91
C HIS A 135 0.36 -3.45 -3.68
N ILE A 136 0.00 -2.78 -2.60
CA ILE A 136 -1.39 -2.42 -2.29
C ILE A 136 -1.46 -0.91 -2.09
N SER A 137 -2.34 -0.25 -2.87
CA SER A 137 -2.65 1.18 -2.73
C SER A 137 -4.01 1.38 -2.10
N PHE A 138 -4.13 2.45 -1.31
CA PHE A 138 -5.32 2.80 -0.55
C PHE A 138 -5.96 4.08 -1.07
N THR A 139 -7.25 4.22 -0.83
CA THR A 139 -8.01 5.45 -1.08
C THR A 139 -7.90 6.39 0.12
N LYS A 140 -8.32 7.64 -0.06
CA LYS A 140 -8.42 8.62 1.04
C LYS A 140 -9.35 8.17 2.18
N LYS A 141 -10.32 7.29 1.90
CA LYS A 141 -11.17 6.70 2.94
C LYS A 141 -10.39 5.92 3.99
N GLY A 142 -9.22 5.42 3.63
CA GLY A 142 -8.32 4.69 4.53
C GLY A 142 -7.39 5.57 5.36
N ASP A 143 -7.35 6.88 5.16
CA ASP A 143 -6.41 7.77 5.85
C ASP A 143 -6.53 7.68 7.37
N HIS A 144 -7.76 7.70 7.86
CA HIS A 144 -8.10 7.69 9.29
C HIS A 144 -8.95 6.49 9.72
N ASP A 145 -9.20 5.55 8.82
CA ASP A 145 -9.99 4.35 9.06
C ASP A 145 -9.10 3.11 9.06
N GLY A 146 -8.72 2.68 10.27
CA GLY A 146 -7.97 1.46 10.55
C GLY A 146 -8.86 0.29 10.94
N SER A 147 -10.12 0.24 10.50
CA SER A 147 -11.01 -0.88 10.77
C SER A 147 -10.42 -2.21 10.26
N PHE A 148 -10.74 -3.29 10.95
CA PHE A 148 -10.30 -4.64 10.61
C PHE A 148 -10.71 -5.02 9.18
N PHE A 149 -9.80 -5.66 8.44
CA PHE A 149 -10.09 -6.21 7.13
C PHE A 149 -10.57 -7.66 7.26
N ASN A 150 -11.79 -7.92 6.83
CA ASN A 150 -12.33 -9.28 6.85
C ASN A 150 -11.80 -10.09 5.67
N ILE A 151 -10.57 -10.56 5.81
CA ILE A 151 -9.85 -11.37 4.82
C ILE A 151 -9.48 -12.70 5.48
N PRO A 152 -9.94 -13.85 4.95
CA PRO A 152 -9.80 -15.14 5.64
C PRO A 152 -8.37 -15.51 6.04
N MET A 153 -7.39 -15.31 5.15
CA MET A 153 -5.99 -15.66 5.43
C MET A 153 -5.35 -14.82 6.54
N ILE A 154 -5.93 -13.69 6.91
CA ILE A 154 -5.36 -12.77 7.90
C ILE A 154 -6.35 -12.42 9.01
N GLY A 155 -7.02 -13.44 9.51
CA GLY A 155 -7.86 -13.36 10.71
C GLY A 155 -9.32 -13.11 10.45
N GLY A 156 -9.75 -12.99 9.19
CA GLY A 156 -11.16 -12.83 8.83
C GLY A 156 -11.94 -14.15 8.83
N SER A 157 -13.23 -14.04 8.63
CA SER A 157 -14.13 -15.19 8.45
C SER A 157 -14.41 -15.45 6.97
N VAL A 158 -14.70 -16.69 6.66
CA VAL A 158 -15.06 -17.11 5.31
C VAL A 158 -16.42 -16.57 4.89
#